data_eb4a610aab6a118d276e07e7333d95a5
#
_entry.id   eb4a610aab6a118d276e07e7333d95a5
#
_cell.length_a   1.000
_cell.length_b   1.000
_cell.length_c   1.000
_cell.angle_alpha   90.00
_cell.angle_beta   90.00
_cell.angle_gamma   90.00
#
_symmetry.space_group_name_H-M   'P 1'
#
loop_
_entity.id
_entity.type
_entity.pdbx_description
1 polymer ?
#
loop_
_entity_poly.entity_id
_entity_poly.type
_entity_poly.pdbx_seq_one_letter_code
_entity_poly.pdbx_strand_id
1 'polypeptide(L)'
;MKCIDFDKHFAEYTSQWVKEHSRDYKTLEAMEGDMPGVYLRFLNTPASWLNGAAPGTFFEQYSDAAELVGWMREYCVKRVPIPDPLQERILGLHKSCEPSLMALLEDASAPMEARMTAVGLLREMESKAPMALYIAWQVNRRQKDELCDNALESLAAMGRDALPDMLEALNNCNRAGQEALLDVLTAYPGHETVFQLSLKFFEEDKKRRALFAGYLGRLADERALPALLKAAGEQNLPYLDFIEIRNAIERLGGDAPERDFQDDPGYDAMLKMQ
;
A
#
# COMPACT_ATOMS: atom_id res chain seq x y z
N MET A 1 18.39 -3.52 24.10
CA MET A 1 18.57 -4.98 23.81
C MET A 1 19.56 -5.13 22.66
N LYS A 2 20.29 -6.25 22.56
CA LYS A 2 21.05 -6.55 21.33
C LYS A 2 20.07 -7.00 20.25
N CYS A 3 20.06 -6.37 19.08
CA CYS A 3 19.26 -6.86 17.96
C CYS A 3 19.71 -8.26 17.58
N ILE A 4 18.81 -9.21 17.64
CA ILE A 4 19.03 -10.60 17.30
C ILE A 4 18.43 -10.82 15.91
N ASP A 5 19.19 -11.42 15.00
CA ASP A 5 18.74 -11.71 13.64
C ASP A 5 17.96 -13.03 13.62
N PHE A 6 16.63 -12.91 13.75
CA PHE A 6 15.70 -14.06 13.72
C PHE A 6 15.68 -14.73 12.36
N ASP A 7 15.77 -13.97 11.28
CA ASP A 7 15.76 -14.50 9.91
C ASP A 7 16.97 -15.37 9.64
N LYS A 8 18.14 -14.94 10.15
CA LYS A 8 19.36 -15.77 10.07
C LYS A 8 19.17 -17.10 10.80
N HIS A 9 18.63 -17.06 12.01
CA HIS A 9 18.37 -18.28 12.79
C HIS A 9 17.30 -19.16 12.15
N PHE A 10 16.29 -18.57 11.53
CA PHE A 10 15.29 -19.31 10.74
C PHE A 10 15.92 -19.96 9.51
N ALA A 11 16.79 -19.24 8.79
CA ALA A 11 17.51 -19.80 7.63
C ALA A 11 18.40 -20.98 8.02
N GLU A 12 19.10 -20.90 9.17
CA GLU A 12 19.89 -22.00 9.73
C GLU A 12 19.00 -23.21 10.09
N TYR A 13 17.87 -22.96 10.76
CA TYR A 13 16.89 -23.98 11.10
C TYR A 13 16.29 -24.67 9.86
N THR A 14 15.87 -23.89 8.87
CA THR A 14 15.31 -24.39 7.60
C THR A 14 16.36 -25.20 6.83
N SER A 15 17.62 -24.75 6.78
CA SER A 15 18.70 -25.49 6.13
C SER A 15 18.92 -26.87 6.76
N GLN A 16 18.83 -26.96 8.08
CA GLN A 16 18.92 -28.24 8.79
C GLN A 16 17.71 -29.12 8.51
N TRP A 17 16.51 -28.55 8.60
CA TRP A 17 15.25 -29.27 8.33
C TRP A 17 15.24 -29.85 6.89
N VAL A 18 15.65 -29.07 5.90
CA VAL A 18 15.75 -29.51 4.49
C VAL A 18 16.71 -30.71 4.35
N LYS A 19 17.89 -30.68 5.01
CA LYS A 19 18.83 -31.81 4.98
C LYS A 19 18.22 -33.09 5.54
N GLU A 20 17.38 -32.98 6.56
CA GLU A 20 16.76 -34.12 7.24
C GLU A 20 15.55 -34.68 6.48
N HIS A 21 14.77 -33.79 5.80
CA HIS A 21 13.47 -34.17 5.24
C HIS A 21 13.42 -34.14 3.70
N SER A 22 14.48 -33.68 2.99
CA SER A 22 14.45 -33.55 1.53
C SER A 22 14.10 -34.85 0.78
N ARG A 23 14.38 -36.01 1.37
CA ARG A 23 14.05 -37.32 0.79
C ARG A 23 12.58 -37.72 0.93
N ASP A 24 11.82 -37.03 1.79
CA ASP A 24 10.43 -37.34 2.06
C ASP A 24 9.51 -36.70 1.00
N TYR A 25 10.06 -35.78 0.19
CA TYR A 25 9.34 -35.02 -0.83
C TYR A 25 9.69 -35.48 -2.23
N LYS A 26 8.66 -35.64 -3.08
CA LYS A 26 8.83 -36.00 -4.49
C LYS A 26 9.19 -34.81 -5.39
N THR A 27 8.77 -33.60 -5.00
CA THR A 27 8.99 -32.35 -5.76
C THR A 27 9.40 -31.23 -4.83
N LEU A 28 10.08 -30.23 -5.37
CA LEU A 28 10.43 -29.00 -4.64
C LEU A 28 9.19 -28.23 -4.21
N GLU A 29 8.19 -28.14 -5.08
CA GLU A 29 6.91 -27.47 -4.77
C GLU A 29 6.19 -28.08 -3.55
N ALA A 30 6.20 -29.41 -3.42
CA ALA A 30 5.59 -30.08 -2.26
C ALA A 30 6.35 -29.73 -0.97
N MET A 31 7.68 -29.61 -1.03
CA MET A 31 8.50 -29.20 0.11
C MET A 31 8.30 -27.71 0.45
N GLU A 32 8.23 -26.84 -0.56
CA GLU A 32 7.93 -25.42 -0.39
C GLU A 32 6.54 -25.18 0.24
N GLY A 33 5.56 -26.03 -0.12
CA GLY A 33 4.21 -25.99 0.48
C GLY A 33 4.20 -26.24 2.00
N ASP A 34 5.21 -26.94 2.53
CA ASP A 34 5.34 -27.20 3.97
C ASP A 34 6.12 -26.11 4.74
N MET A 35 6.71 -25.12 4.05
CA MET A 35 7.49 -24.05 4.70
C MET A 35 6.73 -23.26 5.77
N PRO A 36 5.45 -22.92 5.59
CA PRO A 36 4.67 -22.30 6.68
C PRO A 36 4.65 -23.15 7.96
N GLY A 37 4.52 -24.48 7.83
CA GLY A 37 4.59 -25.41 8.95
C GLY A 37 5.99 -25.48 9.58
N VAL A 38 7.05 -25.36 8.79
CA VAL A 38 8.45 -25.28 9.26
C VAL A 38 8.66 -24.00 10.08
N TYR A 39 8.14 -22.88 9.59
CA TYR A 39 8.20 -21.61 10.32
C TYR A 39 7.46 -21.66 11.66
N LEU A 40 6.26 -22.20 11.68
CA LEU A 40 5.51 -22.39 12.93
C LEU A 40 6.25 -23.29 13.92
N ARG A 41 6.90 -24.36 13.47
CA ARG A 41 7.75 -25.20 14.33
C ARG A 41 8.95 -24.42 14.88
N PHE A 42 9.63 -23.63 14.04
CA PHE A 42 10.72 -22.77 14.49
C PHE A 42 10.25 -21.79 15.58
N LEU A 43 9.12 -21.11 15.37
CA LEU A 43 8.56 -20.15 16.33
C LEU A 43 8.23 -20.81 17.70
N ASN A 44 7.85 -22.09 17.71
CA ASN A 44 7.46 -22.80 18.92
C ASN A 44 8.59 -23.64 19.56
N THR A 45 9.79 -23.71 18.95
CA THR A 45 10.90 -24.52 19.45
C THR A 45 11.79 -23.66 20.35
N PRO A 46 11.98 -24.04 21.64
CA PRO A 46 12.92 -23.34 22.53
C PRO A 46 14.34 -23.26 21.94
N ALA A 47 14.91 -22.06 21.94
CA ALA A 47 16.19 -21.79 21.30
C ALA A 47 17.27 -21.36 22.32
N SER A 48 18.47 -21.94 22.19
CA SER A 48 19.60 -21.61 23.11
C SER A 48 20.04 -20.16 22.98
N TRP A 49 19.95 -19.58 21.77
CA TRP A 49 20.29 -18.17 21.52
C TRP A 49 19.30 -17.18 22.11
N LEU A 50 18.12 -17.66 22.60
CA LEU A 50 17.12 -16.93 23.40
C LEU A 50 17.08 -17.40 24.86
N ASN A 51 18.14 -17.99 25.37
CA ASN A 51 18.22 -18.54 26.73
C ASN A 51 17.10 -19.56 27.03
N GLY A 52 16.67 -20.32 26.03
CA GLY A 52 15.65 -21.34 26.16
C GLY A 52 14.21 -20.85 25.92
N ALA A 53 14.00 -19.58 25.61
CA ALA A 53 12.71 -19.11 25.15
C ALA A 53 12.44 -19.53 23.71
N ALA A 54 11.18 -19.72 23.35
CA ALA A 54 10.76 -19.94 21.98
C ALA A 54 10.72 -18.61 21.21
N PRO A 55 11.15 -18.58 19.92
CA PRO A 55 11.18 -17.33 19.13
C PRO A 55 9.83 -16.61 19.08
N GLY A 56 8.73 -17.34 18.90
CA GLY A 56 7.40 -16.76 18.76
C GLY A 56 6.90 -16.04 20.00
N THR A 57 7.32 -16.46 21.20
CA THR A 57 6.88 -15.87 22.47
C THR A 57 7.95 -15.02 23.15
N PHE A 58 9.10 -14.86 22.52
CA PHE A 58 10.25 -14.18 23.14
C PHE A 58 9.93 -12.75 23.62
N PHE A 59 9.13 -12.01 22.84
CA PHE A 59 8.78 -10.62 23.18
C PHE A 59 7.60 -10.49 24.14
N GLU A 60 6.87 -11.55 24.48
CA GLU A 60 5.72 -11.49 25.40
C GLU A 60 6.08 -11.06 26.82
N GLN A 61 7.30 -11.32 27.25
CA GLN A 61 7.83 -10.89 28.55
C GLN A 61 7.98 -9.38 28.70
N TYR A 62 7.94 -8.62 27.57
CA TYR A 62 8.10 -7.17 27.55
C TYR A 62 6.74 -6.50 27.35
N SER A 63 6.49 -5.45 28.14
CA SER A 63 5.21 -4.71 28.11
C SER A 63 5.38 -3.20 27.97
N ASP A 64 6.62 -2.69 27.98
CA ASP A 64 6.89 -1.28 27.75
C ASP A 64 6.80 -0.97 26.26
N ALA A 65 5.78 -0.20 25.90
CA ALA A 65 5.51 0.19 24.53
C ALA A 65 6.64 1.02 23.91
N ALA A 66 7.23 1.94 24.68
CA ALA A 66 8.30 2.80 24.19
C ALA A 66 9.58 1.98 23.95
N GLU A 67 9.85 0.99 24.80
CA GLU A 67 10.96 0.08 24.64
C GLU A 67 10.82 -0.79 23.39
N LEU A 68 9.66 -1.40 23.16
CA LEU A 68 9.40 -2.25 22.00
C LEU A 68 9.48 -1.49 20.67
N VAL A 69 8.87 -0.31 20.59
CA VAL A 69 8.97 0.56 19.40
C VAL A 69 10.40 1.09 19.22
N GLY A 70 11.10 1.39 20.32
CA GLY A 70 12.52 1.73 20.29
C GLY A 70 13.40 0.61 19.71
N TRP A 71 13.11 -0.65 20.03
CA TRP A 71 13.81 -1.79 19.44
C TRP A 71 13.52 -1.93 17.95
N MET A 72 12.26 -1.78 17.53
CA MET A 72 11.91 -1.77 16.11
C MET A 72 12.73 -0.74 15.33
N ARG A 73 12.86 0.49 15.86
CA ARG A 73 13.76 1.53 15.29
C ARG A 73 15.22 1.06 15.26
N GLU A 74 15.71 0.43 16.33
CA GLU A 74 17.10 -0.03 16.44
C GLU A 74 17.41 -1.14 15.43
N TYR A 75 16.49 -2.05 15.17
CA TYR A 75 16.60 -3.07 14.12
C TYR A 75 16.86 -2.42 12.76
N CYS A 76 16.07 -1.42 12.38
CA CYS A 76 16.25 -0.67 11.13
C CYS A 76 17.59 0.07 11.08
N VAL A 77 18.01 0.74 12.18
CA VAL A 77 19.31 1.42 12.24
C VAL A 77 20.46 0.44 12.03
N LYS A 78 20.37 -0.76 12.56
CA LYS A 78 21.38 -1.82 12.44
C LYS A 78 21.26 -2.64 11.16
N ARG A 79 20.23 -2.39 10.35
CA ARG A 79 19.94 -3.15 9.12
C ARG A 79 19.76 -4.64 9.38
N VAL A 80 19.14 -4.97 10.48
CA VAL A 80 18.70 -6.32 10.82
C VAL A 80 17.19 -6.36 10.61
N PRO A 81 16.66 -7.41 9.96
CA PRO A 81 15.21 -7.51 9.77
C PRO A 81 14.44 -7.42 11.09
N ILE A 82 13.32 -6.69 11.07
CA ILE A 82 12.44 -6.59 12.25
C ILE A 82 11.74 -7.94 12.42
N PRO A 83 11.91 -8.63 13.56
CA PRO A 83 11.27 -9.93 13.76
C PRO A 83 9.75 -9.82 13.81
N ASP A 84 9.05 -10.74 13.11
CA ASP A 84 7.58 -10.83 13.18
C ASP A 84 7.07 -10.90 14.62
N PRO A 85 7.65 -11.70 15.56
CA PRO A 85 7.19 -11.73 16.95
C PRO A 85 7.29 -10.39 17.70
N LEU A 86 8.21 -9.49 17.29
CA LEU A 86 8.26 -8.12 17.83
C LEU A 86 7.08 -7.30 17.33
N GLN A 87 6.77 -7.39 16.03
CA GLN A 87 5.63 -6.70 15.44
C GLN A 87 4.31 -7.21 16.02
N GLU A 88 4.16 -8.52 16.14
CA GLU A 88 3.00 -9.16 16.78
C GLU A 88 2.83 -8.72 18.24
N ARG A 89 3.94 -8.57 18.99
CA ARG A 89 3.88 -8.07 20.36
C ARG A 89 3.41 -6.62 20.43
N ILE A 90 3.90 -5.75 19.53
CA ILE A 90 3.45 -4.36 19.42
C ILE A 90 1.95 -4.31 19.09
N LEU A 91 1.49 -5.11 18.14
CA LEU A 91 0.08 -5.25 17.79
C LEU A 91 -0.75 -5.74 18.97
N GLY A 92 -0.28 -6.75 19.70
CA GLY A 92 -0.96 -7.30 20.87
C GLY A 92 -1.12 -6.32 22.04
N LEU A 93 -0.22 -5.32 22.18
CA LEU A 93 -0.35 -4.23 23.14
C LEU A 93 -1.27 -3.10 22.65
N HIS A 94 -1.62 -3.14 21.36
CA HIS A 94 -2.60 -2.28 20.72
C HIS A 94 -2.45 -0.79 21.10
N LYS A 95 -3.49 -0.18 21.68
CA LYS A 95 -3.53 1.25 22.03
C LYS A 95 -2.38 1.73 22.91
N SER A 96 -1.73 0.85 23.67
CA SER A 96 -0.59 1.21 24.49
C SER A 96 0.63 1.59 23.66
N CYS A 97 0.80 1.01 22.46
CA CYS A 97 1.91 1.32 21.55
C CYS A 97 1.62 2.51 20.63
N GLU A 98 0.36 2.91 20.45
CA GLU A 98 -0.04 3.98 19.53
C GLU A 98 0.74 5.30 19.75
N PRO A 99 0.91 5.84 20.98
CA PRO A 99 1.67 7.07 21.18
C PRO A 99 3.14 6.94 20.75
N SER A 100 3.77 5.80 21.01
CA SER A 100 5.18 5.57 20.65
C SER A 100 5.36 5.41 19.13
N LEU A 101 4.40 4.75 18.45
CA LEU A 101 4.37 4.66 16.99
C LEU A 101 4.14 6.04 16.36
N MET A 102 3.24 6.86 16.91
CA MET A 102 3.02 8.24 16.48
C MET A 102 4.29 9.09 16.61
N ALA A 103 4.97 9.02 17.75
CA ALA A 103 6.24 9.72 17.95
C ALA A 103 7.30 9.29 16.93
N LEU A 104 7.34 8.00 16.58
CA LEU A 104 8.25 7.49 15.54
C LEU A 104 7.90 8.03 14.14
N LEU A 105 6.61 8.17 13.81
CA LEU A 105 6.16 8.76 12.54
C LEU A 105 6.54 10.25 12.42
N GLU A 106 6.47 10.99 13.52
CA GLU A 106 6.79 12.42 13.57
C GLU A 106 8.30 12.69 13.55
N ASP A 107 9.13 11.71 13.95
CA ASP A 107 10.59 11.82 13.90
C ASP A 107 11.10 11.69 12.46
N ALA A 108 11.31 12.83 11.79
CA ALA A 108 11.86 12.87 10.44
C ALA A 108 13.29 12.28 10.34
N SER A 109 14.00 12.12 11.44
CA SER A 109 15.34 11.51 11.50
C SER A 109 15.29 9.98 11.64
N ALA A 110 14.12 9.41 11.92
CA ALA A 110 13.96 7.98 12.03
C ALA A 110 14.16 7.28 10.65
N PRO A 111 14.68 6.04 10.64
CA PRO A 111 14.81 5.28 9.41
C PRO A 111 13.47 5.17 8.66
N MET A 112 13.51 5.31 7.33
CA MET A 112 12.31 5.22 6.50
C MET A 112 11.57 3.90 6.71
N GLU A 113 12.30 2.79 6.77
CA GLU A 113 11.76 1.46 7.03
C GLU A 113 10.98 1.40 8.37
N ALA A 114 11.54 1.97 9.44
CA ALA A 114 10.86 2.02 10.73
C ALA A 114 9.55 2.83 10.67
N ARG A 115 9.55 3.96 9.96
CA ARG A 115 8.35 4.79 9.77
C ARG A 115 7.31 4.04 8.91
N MET A 116 7.74 3.36 7.85
CA MET A 116 6.83 2.56 7.02
C MET A 116 6.22 1.39 7.80
N THR A 117 7.03 0.70 8.62
CA THR A 117 6.51 -0.36 9.51
C THR A 117 5.52 0.21 10.52
N ALA A 118 5.79 1.39 11.09
CA ALA A 118 4.84 2.06 12.00
C ALA A 118 3.51 2.40 11.32
N VAL A 119 3.51 2.86 10.04
CA VAL A 119 2.28 3.06 9.26
C VAL A 119 1.51 1.75 9.12
N GLY A 120 2.19 0.64 8.77
CA GLY A 120 1.58 -0.68 8.64
C GLY A 120 0.96 -1.16 9.95
N LEU A 121 1.69 -1.08 11.07
CA LEU A 121 1.18 -1.49 12.39
C LEU A 121 -0.03 -0.65 12.82
N LEU A 122 0.00 0.67 12.64
CA LEU A 122 -1.15 1.53 12.96
C LEU A 122 -2.37 1.22 12.08
N ARG A 123 -2.16 0.83 10.82
CA ARG A 123 -3.24 0.38 9.93
C ARG A 123 -3.84 -0.95 10.39
N GLU A 124 -3.00 -1.92 10.77
CA GLU A 124 -3.45 -3.20 11.34
C GLU A 124 -4.20 -3.03 12.66
N MET A 125 -3.81 -2.04 13.47
CA MET A 125 -4.54 -1.65 14.68
C MET A 125 -5.85 -0.91 14.40
N GLU A 126 -6.17 -0.61 13.14
CA GLU A 126 -7.29 0.25 12.74
C GLU A 126 -7.27 1.63 13.45
N SER A 127 -6.06 2.12 13.75
CA SER A 127 -5.88 3.38 14.46
C SER A 127 -6.21 4.57 13.57
N LYS A 128 -7.01 5.50 14.11
CA LYS A 128 -7.32 6.78 13.46
C LYS A 128 -6.41 7.93 13.94
N ALA A 129 -5.57 7.69 14.94
CA ALA A 129 -4.68 8.71 15.49
C ALA A 129 -3.78 9.37 14.43
N PRO A 130 -3.21 8.65 13.44
CA PRO A 130 -2.32 9.24 12.46
C PRO A 130 -3.03 9.97 11.30
N MET A 131 -4.37 9.98 11.23
CA MET A 131 -5.14 10.50 10.08
C MET A 131 -4.74 11.93 9.68
N ALA A 132 -4.70 12.86 10.63
CA ALA A 132 -4.30 14.24 10.35
C ALA A 132 -2.86 14.35 9.84
N LEU A 133 -1.94 13.56 10.38
CA LEU A 133 -0.56 13.50 9.94
C LEU A 133 -0.44 12.94 8.51
N TYR A 134 -1.16 11.86 8.20
CA TYR A 134 -1.17 11.25 6.87
C TYR A 134 -1.72 12.20 5.81
N ILE A 135 -2.78 12.95 6.14
CA ILE A 135 -3.34 13.99 5.26
C ILE A 135 -2.33 15.12 5.07
N ALA A 136 -1.68 15.60 6.14
CA ALA A 136 -0.67 16.65 6.06
C ALA A 136 0.51 16.24 5.15
N TRP A 137 0.90 14.97 5.14
CA TRP A 137 1.94 14.47 4.23
C TRP A 137 1.51 14.53 2.76
N GLN A 138 0.21 14.42 2.45
CA GLN A 138 -0.27 14.55 1.06
C GLN A 138 -0.20 15.99 0.55
N VAL A 139 -0.29 17.01 1.41
CA VAL A 139 -0.41 18.43 0.97
C VAL A 139 0.75 18.85 0.07
N ASN A 140 1.99 18.52 0.45
CA ASN A 140 3.19 18.91 -0.29
C ASN A 140 4.05 17.70 -0.70
N ARG A 141 3.42 16.55 -0.95
CA ARG A 141 4.13 15.32 -1.28
C ARG A 141 4.93 15.42 -2.57
N ARG A 142 5.96 14.59 -2.69
CA ARG A 142 6.68 14.37 -3.95
C ARG A 142 5.92 13.37 -4.81
N GLN A 143 6.21 13.35 -6.11
CA GLN A 143 5.53 12.47 -7.06
C GLN A 143 5.83 10.97 -6.80
N LYS A 144 6.99 10.65 -6.24
CA LYS A 144 7.37 9.29 -5.80
C LYS A 144 7.79 9.40 -4.33
N ASP A 145 6.90 9.03 -3.45
CA ASP A 145 7.10 9.13 -2.00
C ASP A 145 6.43 7.93 -1.33
N GLU A 146 7.23 6.87 -1.14
CA GLU A 146 6.76 5.59 -0.60
C GLU A 146 6.07 5.72 0.77
N LEU A 147 6.54 6.63 1.62
CA LEU A 147 5.91 6.85 2.92
C LEU A 147 4.53 7.51 2.76
N CYS A 148 4.41 8.50 1.85
CA CYS A 148 3.14 9.12 1.53
C CYS A 148 2.19 8.14 0.85
N ASP A 149 2.70 7.23 0.01
CA ASP A 149 1.89 6.19 -0.64
C ASP A 149 1.34 5.20 0.39
N ASN A 150 2.16 4.71 1.32
CA ASN A 150 1.73 3.84 2.41
C ASN A 150 0.71 4.53 3.36
N ALA A 151 0.92 5.82 3.64
CA ALA A 151 -0.03 6.63 4.39
C ALA A 151 -1.38 6.81 3.66
N LEU A 152 -1.33 6.97 2.33
CA LEU A 152 -2.53 7.08 1.49
C LEU A 152 -3.37 5.78 1.51
N GLU A 153 -2.71 4.62 1.47
CA GLU A 153 -3.39 3.33 1.65
C GLU A 153 -4.09 3.23 3.00
N SER A 154 -3.46 3.76 4.06
CA SER A 154 -4.06 3.81 5.39
C SER A 154 -5.27 4.75 5.44
N LEU A 155 -5.21 5.91 4.77
CA LEU A 155 -6.36 6.81 4.61
C LEU A 155 -7.51 6.15 3.84
N ALA A 156 -7.19 5.40 2.79
CA ALA A 156 -8.18 4.63 2.03
C ALA A 156 -8.84 3.55 2.92
N ALA A 157 -8.07 2.87 3.77
CA ALA A 157 -8.59 1.89 4.72
C ALA A 157 -9.49 2.51 5.80
N MET A 158 -9.20 3.75 6.24
CA MET A 158 -10.08 4.50 7.16
C MET A 158 -11.44 4.87 6.53
N GLY A 159 -11.51 4.87 5.21
CA GLY A 159 -12.76 5.00 4.47
C GLY A 159 -13.46 6.33 4.71
N ARG A 160 -14.75 6.25 5.08
CA ARG A 160 -15.59 7.44 5.27
C ARG A 160 -15.16 8.34 6.44
N ASP A 161 -14.39 7.82 7.39
CA ASP A 161 -13.94 8.61 8.53
C ASP A 161 -12.89 9.66 8.11
N ALA A 162 -12.03 9.33 7.14
CA ALA A 162 -11.03 10.27 6.60
C ALA A 162 -11.59 11.19 5.50
N LEU A 163 -12.77 10.90 4.95
CA LEU A 163 -13.35 11.60 3.80
C LEU A 163 -13.48 13.12 3.99
N PRO A 164 -14.05 13.65 5.08
CA PRO A 164 -14.21 15.10 5.26
C PRO A 164 -12.86 15.83 5.23
N ASP A 165 -11.88 15.31 5.95
CA ASP A 165 -10.58 15.95 6.12
C ASP A 165 -9.75 15.87 4.81
N MET A 166 -9.86 14.76 4.05
CA MET A 166 -9.27 14.65 2.72
C MET A 166 -9.89 15.65 1.72
N LEU A 167 -11.22 15.84 1.77
CA LEU A 167 -11.90 16.82 0.92
C LEU A 167 -11.48 18.26 1.24
N GLU A 168 -11.31 18.59 2.52
CA GLU A 168 -10.80 19.89 2.94
C GLU A 168 -9.36 20.11 2.47
N ALA A 169 -8.49 19.10 2.64
CA ALA A 169 -7.09 19.17 2.25
C ALA A 169 -6.87 19.28 0.73
N LEU A 170 -7.78 18.74 -0.08
CA LEU A 170 -7.64 18.62 -1.54
C LEU A 170 -7.31 19.97 -2.21
N ASN A 171 -7.93 21.06 -1.76
CA ASN A 171 -7.71 22.41 -2.31
C ASN A 171 -6.35 23.02 -1.94
N ASN A 172 -5.73 22.51 -0.87
CA ASN A 172 -4.44 22.99 -0.35
C ASN A 172 -3.26 22.14 -0.83
N CYS A 173 -3.54 21.01 -1.49
CA CYS A 173 -2.52 20.11 -2.00
C CYS A 173 -1.82 20.67 -3.24
N ASN A 174 -0.51 20.36 -3.36
CA ASN A 174 0.17 20.46 -4.64
C ASN A 174 -0.40 19.45 -5.64
N ARG A 175 0.01 19.54 -6.92
CA ARG A 175 -0.50 18.66 -7.99
C ARG A 175 -0.36 17.17 -7.64
N ALA A 176 0.79 16.73 -7.10
CA ALA A 176 1.02 15.34 -6.73
C ALA A 176 0.09 14.88 -5.60
N GLY A 177 -0.16 15.75 -4.62
CA GLY A 177 -1.10 15.48 -3.53
C GLY A 177 -2.55 15.44 -3.99
N GLN A 178 -2.95 16.34 -4.88
CA GLN A 178 -4.29 16.32 -5.48
C GLN A 178 -4.55 15.01 -6.21
N GLU A 179 -3.60 14.54 -7.02
CA GLU A 179 -3.72 13.28 -7.75
C GLU A 179 -3.81 12.08 -6.81
N ALA A 180 -3.00 12.07 -5.76
CA ALA A 180 -3.03 11.00 -4.76
C ALA A 180 -4.37 10.96 -4.00
N LEU A 181 -4.86 12.12 -3.54
CA LEU A 181 -6.16 12.18 -2.87
C LEU A 181 -7.31 11.84 -3.80
N LEU A 182 -7.26 12.24 -5.08
CA LEU A 182 -8.28 11.87 -6.06
C LEU A 182 -8.39 10.36 -6.24
N ASP A 183 -7.28 9.61 -6.17
CA ASP A 183 -7.33 8.16 -6.29
C ASP A 183 -8.21 7.51 -5.22
N VAL A 184 -8.20 8.04 -4.01
CA VAL A 184 -9.08 7.60 -2.91
C VAL A 184 -10.46 8.23 -3.02
N LEU A 185 -10.54 9.56 -3.22
CA LEU A 185 -11.80 10.31 -3.16
C LEU A 185 -12.79 9.97 -4.28
N THR A 186 -12.30 9.50 -5.44
CA THR A 186 -13.17 9.08 -6.55
C THR A 186 -13.98 7.81 -6.25
N ALA A 187 -13.66 7.09 -5.18
CA ALA A 187 -14.51 6.01 -4.67
C ALA A 187 -15.78 6.51 -3.95
N TYR A 188 -15.88 7.84 -3.72
CA TYR A 188 -17.00 8.49 -3.00
C TYR A 188 -17.69 9.51 -3.92
N PRO A 189 -18.68 9.09 -4.77
CA PRO A 189 -19.39 10.01 -5.67
C PRO A 189 -20.14 11.13 -4.96
N GLY A 190 -20.48 12.19 -5.72
CA GLY A 190 -21.33 13.29 -5.24
C GLY A 190 -20.56 14.51 -4.72
N HIS A 191 -19.23 14.54 -4.82
CA HIS A 191 -18.42 15.68 -4.38
C HIS A 191 -17.98 16.53 -5.58
N GLU A 192 -18.54 17.74 -5.71
CA GLU A 192 -18.32 18.64 -6.84
C GLU A 192 -16.83 18.96 -7.06
N THR A 193 -16.10 19.25 -6.00
CA THR A 193 -14.66 19.56 -6.10
C THR A 193 -13.86 18.40 -6.68
N VAL A 194 -14.18 17.16 -6.30
CA VAL A 194 -13.53 15.94 -6.79
C VAL A 194 -13.84 15.74 -8.28
N PHE A 195 -15.11 15.94 -8.68
CA PHE A 195 -15.52 15.87 -10.08
C PHE A 195 -14.81 16.91 -10.93
N GLN A 196 -14.87 18.18 -10.56
CA GLN A 196 -14.27 19.28 -11.31
C GLN A 196 -12.75 19.11 -11.47
N LEU A 197 -12.08 18.70 -10.41
CA LEU A 197 -10.63 18.48 -10.46
C LEU A 197 -10.26 17.28 -11.33
N SER A 198 -11.02 16.20 -11.27
CA SER A 198 -10.81 15.02 -12.12
C SER A 198 -11.04 15.36 -13.59
N LEU A 199 -12.10 16.12 -13.90
CA LEU A 199 -12.39 16.60 -15.26
C LEU A 199 -11.28 17.51 -15.79
N LYS A 200 -10.86 18.48 -14.99
CA LYS A 200 -9.73 19.37 -15.33
C LYS A 200 -8.48 18.57 -15.65
N PHE A 201 -8.12 17.60 -14.83
CA PHE A 201 -6.91 16.80 -15.05
C PHE A 201 -7.02 15.91 -16.28
N PHE A 202 -8.20 15.37 -16.55
CA PHE A 202 -8.50 14.64 -17.79
C PHE A 202 -8.29 15.49 -19.04
N GLU A 203 -8.69 16.77 -19.01
CA GLU A 203 -8.56 17.68 -20.15
C GLU A 203 -7.13 18.19 -20.32
N GLU A 204 -6.43 18.52 -19.22
CA GLU A 204 -5.10 19.12 -19.26
C GLU A 204 -3.96 18.13 -19.49
N ASP A 205 -4.04 16.92 -18.90
CA ASP A 205 -2.94 15.93 -18.91
C ASP A 205 -3.21 14.80 -19.90
N LYS A 206 -2.94 15.05 -21.18
CA LYS A 206 -3.14 14.08 -22.24
C LYS A 206 -2.34 12.78 -22.07
N LYS A 207 -1.19 12.80 -21.37
CA LYS A 207 -0.35 11.62 -21.18
C LYS A 207 -0.91 10.64 -20.15
N ARG A 208 -1.74 11.13 -19.23
CA ARG A 208 -2.35 10.32 -18.17
C ARG A 208 -3.88 10.33 -18.24
N ARG A 209 -4.41 10.61 -19.43
CA ARG A 209 -5.83 10.73 -19.69
C ARG A 209 -6.59 9.44 -19.32
N ALA A 210 -5.99 8.27 -19.58
CA ALA A 210 -6.53 6.98 -19.17
C ALA A 210 -6.82 6.90 -17.67
N LEU A 211 -5.87 7.33 -16.82
CA LEU A 211 -6.03 7.37 -15.37
C LEU A 211 -7.22 8.24 -14.97
N PHE A 212 -7.30 9.47 -15.50
CA PHE A 212 -8.36 10.39 -15.15
C PHE A 212 -9.72 10.01 -15.74
N ALA A 213 -9.75 9.31 -16.88
CA ALA A 213 -10.97 8.67 -17.39
C ALA A 213 -11.51 7.63 -16.40
N GLY A 214 -10.63 6.79 -15.85
CA GLY A 214 -10.98 5.84 -14.79
C GLY A 214 -11.58 6.54 -13.55
N TYR A 215 -11.04 7.71 -13.17
CA TYR A 215 -11.59 8.52 -12.05
C TYR A 215 -13.00 9.03 -12.37
N LEU A 216 -13.21 9.60 -13.55
CA LEU A 216 -14.52 10.09 -13.99
C LEU A 216 -15.56 8.95 -14.08
N GLY A 217 -15.14 7.77 -14.56
CA GLY A 217 -16.00 6.58 -14.58
C GLY A 217 -16.37 6.07 -13.18
N ARG A 218 -15.47 6.18 -12.18
CA ARG A 218 -15.77 5.82 -10.78
C ARG A 218 -16.73 6.81 -10.11
N LEU A 219 -16.64 8.10 -10.47
CA LEU A 219 -17.53 9.15 -9.95
C LEU A 219 -18.96 9.01 -10.43
N ALA A 220 -19.20 8.26 -11.51
CA ALA A 220 -20.52 8.01 -12.07
C ALA A 220 -21.35 9.29 -12.35
N ASP A 221 -20.69 10.37 -12.80
CA ASP A 221 -21.32 11.66 -13.11
C ASP A 221 -21.39 11.85 -14.63
N GLU A 222 -22.60 11.78 -15.20
CA GLU A 222 -22.84 11.86 -16.64
C GLU A 222 -22.35 13.16 -17.28
N ARG A 223 -22.10 14.21 -16.49
CA ARG A 223 -21.54 15.48 -16.97
C ARG A 223 -20.14 15.32 -17.58
N ALA A 224 -19.43 14.19 -17.31
CA ALA A 224 -18.16 13.86 -17.93
C ALA A 224 -18.30 13.34 -19.36
N LEU A 225 -19.46 12.84 -19.79
CA LEU A 225 -19.67 12.22 -21.10
C LEU A 225 -19.22 13.10 -22.28
N PRO A 226 -19.54 14.41 -22.36
CA PRO A 226 -19.11 15.22 -23.51
C PRO A 226 -17.57 15.27 -23.66
N ALA A 227 -16.83 15.37 -22.56
CA ALA A 227 -15.37 15.42 -22.58
C ALA A 227 -14.76 14.05 -22.95
N LEU A 228 -15.32 12.97 -22.40
CA LEU A 228 -14.88 11.60 -22.70
C LEU A 228 -15.16 11.23 -24.17
N LEU A 229 -16.35 11.51 -24.70
CA LEU A 229 -16.71 11.25 -26.10
C LEU A 229 -15.82 12.07 -27.06
N LYS A 230 -15.57 13.34 -26.76
CA LYS A 230 -14.66 14.17 -27.53
C LYS A 230 -13.25 13.54 -27.58
N ALA A 231 -12.74 13.08 -26.44
CA ALA A 231 -11.42 12.44 -26.37
C ALA A 231 -11.38 11.11 -27.12
N ALA A 232 -12.43 10.28 -27.00
CA ALA A 232 -12.55 9.02 -27.72
C ALA A 232 -12.53 9.19 -29.26
N GLY A 233 -12.99 10.34 -29.76
CA GLY A 233 -12.95 10.70 -31.18
C GLY A 233 -11.61 11.25 -31.69
N GLU A 234 -10.61 11.50 -30.84
CA GLU A 234 -9.31 12.01 -31.28
C GLU A 234 -8.54 10.98 -32.12
N GLN A 235 -8.05 11.38 -33.32
CA GLN A 235 -7.43 10.45 -34.28
C GLN A 235 -6.17 9.75 -33.74
N ASN A 236 -5.36 10.45 -32.96
CA ASN A 236 -4.07 9.94 -32.45
C ASN A 236 -4.15 9.41 -31.00
N LEU A 237 -5.33 8.99 -30.55
CA LEU A 237 -5.50 8.42 -29.23
C LEU A 237 -4.96 6.98 -29.24
N PRO A 238 -3.97 6.60 -28.37
CA PRO A 238 -3.47 5.24 -28.28
C PRO A 238 -4.57 4.25 -27.87
N TYR A 239 -4.44 2.99 -28.31
CA TYR A 239 -5.42 1.93 -28.01
C TYR A 239 -5.70 1.76 -26.53
N LEU A 240 -4.66 1.70 -25.68
CA LEU A 240 -4.83 1.53 -24.23
C LEU A 240 -5.57 2.70 -23.59
N ASP A 241 -5.29 3.94 -24.01
CA ASP A 241 -5.99 5.11 -23.50
C ASP A 241 -7.46 5.12 -23.98
N PHE A 242 -7.71 4.69 -25.24
CA PHE A 242 -9.06 4.56 -25.77
C PHE A 242 -9.90 3.56 -24.96
N ILE A 243 -9.35 2.40 -24.63
CA ILE A 243 -10.07 1.37 -23.83
C ILE A 243 -10.49 1.92 -22.48
N GLU A 244 -9.61 2.64 -21.78
CA GLU A 244 -9.95 3.23 -20.47
C GLU A 244 -11.03 4.33 -20.61
N ILE A 245 -10.94 5.17 -21.65
CA ILE A 245 -11.96 6.19 -21.92
C ILE A 245 -13.29 5.53 -22.31
N ARG A 246 -13.27 4.49 -23.14
CA ARG A 246 -14.44 3.70 -23.51
C ARG A 246 -15.11 3.10 -22.29
N ASN A 247 -14.33 2.44 -21.41
CA ASN A 247 -14.84 1.87 -20.17
C ASN A 247 -15.51 2.93 -19.29
N ALA A 248 -14.96 4.14 -19.22
CA ALA A 248 -15.56 5.25 -18.49
C ALA A 248 -16.88 5.71 -19.13
N ILE A 249 -16.94 5.84 -20.46
CA ILE A 249 -18.16 6.20 -21.21
C ILE A 249 -19.26 5.16 -20.95
N GLU A 250 -18.95 3.88 -21.10
CA GLU A 250 -19.90 2.78 -20.88
C GLU A 250 -20.42 2.74 -19.43
N ARG A 251 -19.56 2.98 -18.43
CA ARG A 251 -19.97 3.10 -17.02
C ARG A 251 -20.93 4.26 -16.76
N LEU A 252 -20.83 5.32 -17.56
CA LEU A 252 -21.71 6.48 -17.50
C LEU A 252 -22.97 6.32 -18.37
N GLY A 253 -23.18 5.14 -18.98
CA GLY A 253 -24.36 4.87 -19.81
C GLY A 253 -24.28 5.45 -21.20
N GLY A 254 -23.12 5.89 -21.67
CA GLY A 254 -22.89 6.37 -23.02
C GLY A 254 -22.37 5.29 -23.97
N ASP A 255 -22.44 5.56 -25.27
CA ASP A 255 -21.91 4.71 -26.33
C ASP A 255 -20.60 5.30 -26.89
N ALA A 256 -19.50 4.58 -26.76
CA ALA A 256 -18.22 5.00 -27.30
C ALA A 256 -18.19 4.77 -28.84
N PRO A 257 -17.49 5.62 -29.61
CA PRO A 257 -17.35 5.41 -31.06
C PRO A 257 -16.56 4.13 -31.37
N GLU A 258 -16.93 3.44 -32.42
CA GLU A 258 -16.13 2.35 -32.96
C GLU A 258 -14.84 2.89 -33.58
N ARG A 259 -13.72 2.19 -33.36
CA ARG A 259 -12.40 2.57 -33.90
C ARG A 259 -11.59 1.36 -34.32
N ASP A 260 -10.79 1.56 -35.36
CA ASP A 260 -9.77 0.61 -35.82
C ASP A 260 -8.39 1.02 -35.28
N PHE A 261 -7.61 0.02 -34.83
CA PHE A 261 -6.28 0.19 -34.21
C PHE A 261 -5.21 -0.71 -34.87
N GLN A 262 -5.39 -1.06 -36.17
CA GLN A 262 -4.52 -2.02 -36.85
C GLN A 262 -3.02 -1.71 -36.80
N ASP A 263 -2.64 -0.43 -36.63
CA ASP A 263 -1.24 0.02 -36.57
C ASP A 263 -0.82 0.47 -35.17
N ASP A 264 -1.60 0.20 -34.12
CA ASP A 264 -1.29 0.62 -32.77
C ASP A 264 -0.46 -0.46 -32.03
N PRO A 265 0.75 -0.12 -31.53
CA PRO A 265 1.60 -1.09 -30.83
C PRO A 265 0.97 -1.74 -29.60
N GLY A 266 0.07 -1.02 -28.89
CA GLY A 266 -0.66 -1.53 -27.73
C GLY A 266 -1.71 -2.56 -28.13
N TYR A 267 -2.38 -2.35 -29.27
CA TYR A 267 -3.31 -3.30 -29.86
C TYR A 267 -2.59 -4.57 -30.31
N ASP A 268 -1.46 -4.42 -31.03
CA ASP A 268 -0.65 -5.55 -31.48
C ASP A 268 -0.11 -6.40 -30.32
N ALA A 269 0.28 -5.73 -29.22
CA ALA A 269 0.74 -6.43 -28.02
C ALA A 269 -0.39 -7.24 -27.36
N MET A 270 -1.60 -6.69 -27.30
CA MET A 270 -2.78 -7.38 -26.77
C MET A 270 -3.15 -8.61 -27.59
N LEU A 271 -3.13 -8.52 -28.94
CA LEU A 271 -3.41 -9.66 -29.83
C LEU A 271 -2.43 -10.82 -29.66
N LYS A 272 -1.17 -10.54 -29.28
CA LYS A 272 -0.14 -11.59 -29.03
C LYS A 272 -0.30 -12.28 -27.67
N MET A 273 -1.10 -11.74 -26.76
CA MET A 273 -1.36 -12.31 -25.43
C MET A 273 -2.61 -13.21 -25.38
N GLN A 274 -3.42 -13.21 -26.44
CA GLN A 274 -4.58 -14.08 -26.64
C GLN A 274 -4.16 -15.36 -27.39
#